data_38f55cb81b77c75a1501f2cdfc3dc8f1
#
_entry.id   38f55cb81b77c75a1501f2cdfc3dc8f1
#
_cell.length_a   1.000
_cell.length_b   1.000
_cell.length_c   1.000
_cell.angle_alpha   90.00
_cell.angle_beta   90.00
_cell.angle_gamma   90.00
#
_symmetry.space_group_name_H-M   'P 1'
#
loop_
_entity.id
_entity.type
_entity.pdbx_description
1 polymer ?
#
loop_
_entity_poly.entity_id
_entity_poly.type
_entity_poly.pdbx_seq_one_letter_code
_entity_poly.pdbx_strand_id
1 'polypeptide(L)'
;MKRAIQAGLVVAFLALVGLALFVVRPGREAENRVDLSPRPSSAAIFREEATLRNVTRRDIVYTIKPGSGWRAPRTRTLRVGAVDRLATDLPVEISFDNGKWTSVYFVHPGKPYSFRYDKNDVIKVYPGSHGRSDAADLAPYVPTPQEVVERMLEVAAVGRDDVVYDIGCGDGRMVITAAKIYRARGVGIDIDAALIEECRAGAKREGVEKLVRFLHMDATKARLTEATVLALYLLPESLETLKPLFDRDLAAGVRIVSHNYKIPGWDGWLVRSETTTDDKDREHKIHLYRMPATK
;
A
#
# COMPACT_ATOMS: atom_id res chain seq x y z
N MET A 1 30.81 -3.88 71.23
CA MET A 1 29.74 -4.88 71.51
C MET A 1 28.99 -5.11 70.22
N LYS A 2 29.29 -6.20 69.46
CA LYS A 2 28.52 -7.43 69.33
C LYS A 2 27.06 -7.14 68.82
N ARG A 3 26.63 -7.46 67.61
CA ARG A 3 26.34 -8.77 66.99
C ARG A 3 26.01 -8.49 65.52
N ALA A 4 26.54 -9.03 64.48
CA ALA A 4 26.56 -10.38 63.97
C ALA A 4 25.16 -11.00 63.66
N ILE A 5 25.01 -11.40 62.36
CA ILE A 5 24.32 -12.59 61.81
C ILE A 5 22.85 -12.32 61.43
N GLN A 6 22.37 -12.69 60.25
CA GLN A 6 22.43 -14.00 59.59
C GLN A 6 22.03 -13.93 58.12
N ALA A 7 22.66 -14.77 57.33
CA ALA A 7 22.29 -15.07 55.94
C ALA A 7 21.00 -15.91 55.91
N GLY A 8 20.13 -15.60 54.99
CA GLY A 8 18.97 -16.40 54.62
C GLY A 8 18.98 -16.64 53.11
N LEU A 9 19.39 -17.84 52.72
CA LEU A 9 19.35 -18.35 51.36
C LEU A 9 17.89 -18.62 51.00
N VAL A 10 17.34 -17.90 50.04
CA VAL A 10 16.07 -18.26 49.40
C VAL A 10 16.36 -18.57 47.94
N VAL A 11 16.30 -19.84 47.63
CA VAL A 11 16.28 -20.35 46.25
C VAL A 11 14.89 -20.04 45.68
N ALA A 12 14.82 -19.13 44.73
CA ALA A 12 13.62 -18.88 43.96
C ALA A 12 13.86 -19.25 42.50
N PHE A 13 13.04 -20.11 42.01
CA PHE A 13 12.91 -20.60 40.62
C PHE A 13 12.94 -19.43 39.64
N LEU A 14 13.90 -19.46 38.72
CA LEU A 14 13.91 -18.59 37.55
C LEU A 14 12.96 -19.16 36.51
N ALA A 15 11.79 -18.54 36.37
CA ALA A 15 11.00 -18.61 35.16
C ALA A 15 11.56 -17.56 34.18
N LEU A 16 12.17 -18.03 33.08
CA LEU A 16 12.62 -17.20 31.98
C LEU A 16 11.41 -16.56 31.29
N VAL A 17 11.13 -15.32 31.62
CA VAL A 17 10.37 -14.42 30.75
C VAL A 17 11.37 -13.37 30.26
N GLY A 18 11.73 -13.44 28.99
CA GLY A 18 12.64 -12.50 28.34
C GLY A 18 11.99 -11.12 28.26
N LEU A 19 12.22 -10.30 29.29
CA LEU A 19 11.90 -8.88 29.27
C LEU A 19 13.06 -8.13 28.62
N ALA A 20 12.91 -7.76 27.34
CA ALA A 20 13.84 -6.88 26.69
C ALA A 20 13.73 -5.49 27.32
N LEU A 21 14.69 -5.14 28.15
CA LEU A 21 14.85 -3.78 28.69
C LEU A 21 15.21 -2.82 27.56
N PHE A 22 14.24 -2.04 27.11
CA PHE A 22 14.48 -0.87 26.26
C PHE A 22 15.11 0.23 27.14
N VAL A 23 16.42 0.41 27.03
CA VAL A 23 17.09 1.59 27.56
C VAL A 23 16.82 2.75 26.60
N VAL A 24 15.81 3.56 26.89
CA VAL A 24 15.57 4.83 26.20
C VAL A 24 16.67 5.81 26.61
N ARG A 25 17.62 6.08 25.73
CA ARG A 25 18.55 7.19 25.88
C ARG A 25 17.83 8.49 25.50
N PRO A 26 17.74 9.51 26.36
CA PRO A 26 17.17 10.79 25.98
C PRO A 26 18.14 11.49 25.00
N GLY A 27 17.65 11.85 23.80
CA GLY A 27 18.36 12.72 22.87
C GLY A 27 18.62 12.21 21.46
N ARG A 28 18.02 11.09 21.03
CA ARG A 28 17.98 10.74 19.59
C ARG A 28 16.52 10.58 19.18
N GLU A 29 16.10 11.39 18.23
CA GLU A 29 14.83 11.19 17.52
C GLU A 29 14.78 9.76 17.01
N ALA A 30 13.66 9.08 17.28
CA ALA A 30 13.46 7.69 16.90
C ALA A 30 13.61 7.57 15.37
N GLU A 31 14.59 6.79 14.93
CA GLU A 31 14.67 6.36 13.53
C GLU A 31 13.34 5.70 13.17
N ASN A 32 12.60 6.31 12.25
CA ASN A 32 11.36 5.75 11.72
C ASN A 32 11.72 4.54 10.85
N ARG A 33 11.83 3.36 11.45
CA ARG A 33 11.98 2.10 10.73
C ARG A 33 10.60 1.69 10.23
N VAL A 34 10.41 1.77 8.94
CA VAL A 34 9.20 1.28 8.28
C VAL A 34 9.51 -0.09 7.68
N ASP A 35 8.87 -1.12 8.19
CA ASP A 35 8.88 -2.44 7.57
C ASP A 35 7.85 -2.44 6.42
N LEU A 36 8.34 -2.51 5.20
CA LEU A 36 7.55 -2.59 3.98
C LEU A 36 7.26 -4.05 3.58
N SER A 37 7.34 -4.99 4.52
CA SER A 37 7.11 -6.42 4.25
C SER A 37 5.76 -6.64 3.58
N PRO A 38 5.71 -7.18 2.37
CA PRO A 38 4.47 -7.72 1.83
C PRO A 38 4.14 -9.01 2.60
N ARG A 39 2.86 -9.24 2.89
CA ARG A 39 2.42 -10.57 3.33
C ARG A 39 2.77 -11.58 2.25
N PRO A 40 3.10 -12.84 2.60
CA PRO A 40 3.36 -13.86 1.61
C PRO A 40 2.08 -14.13 0.81
N SER A 41 1.93 -13.48 -0.33
CA SER A 41 1.01 -13.93 -1.36
C SER A 41 1.71 -15.03 -2.14
N SER A 42 0.99 -16.10 -2.41
CA SER A 42 1.42 -17.26 -3.20
C SER A 42 2.35 -16.88 -4.35
N ALA A 43 3.49 -17.56 -4.41
CA ALA A 43 4.59 -17.41 -5.34
C ALA A 43 4.21 -16.92 -6.75
N ALA A 44 4.34 -15.64 -6.99
CA ALA A 44 4.54 -15.12 -8.33
C ALA A 44 6.01 -15.37 -8.70
N ILE A 45 6.24 -15.89 -9.89
CA ILE A 45 7.56 -16.16 -10.47
C ILE A 45 8.21 -14.81 -10.81
N PHE A 46 8.58 -14.04 -9.81
CA PHE A 46 9.49 -12.92 -9.98
C PHE A 46 10.88 -13.39 -9.54
N ARG A 47 11.88 -13.12 -10.38
CA ARG A 47 13.28 -13.32 -10.01
C ARG A 47 13.54 -12.57 -8.70
N GLU A 48 14.38 -13.12 -7.88
CA GLU A 48 14.78 -12.68 -6.54
C GLU A 48 15.51 -11.31 -6.55
N GLU A 49 15.00 -10.32 -7.31
CA GLU A 49 15.59 -9.00 -7.40
C GLU A 49 14.58 -7.94 -6.92
N ALA A 50 14.93 -7.23 -5.85
CA ALA A 50 14.22 -5.99 -5.54
C ALA A 50 14.64 -4.91 -6.52
N THR A 51 13.71 -4.07 -6.96
CA THR A 51 14.03 -2.89 -7.76
C THR A 51 13.78 -1.61 -6.97
N LEU A 52 14.71 -0.65 -7.10
CA LEU A 52 14.59 0.69 -6.52
C LEU A 52 14.61 1.71 -7.64
N ARG A 53 13.57 2.50 -7.76
CA ARG A 53 13.49 3.58 -8.73
C ARG A 53 13.60 4.95 -8.06
N ASN A 54 14.34 5.87 -8.65
CA ASN A 54 14.37 7.24 -8.18
C ASN A 54 13.43 8.12 -9.02
N VAL A 55 12.27 8.46 -8.47
CA VAL A 55 11.33 9.43 -9.08
C VAL A 55 11.37 10.79 -8.38
N THR A 56 12.42 11.06 -7.61
CA THR A 56 12.65 12.35 -6.97
C THR A 56 13.32 13.32 -7.94
N ARG A 57 13.53 14.55 -7.49
CA ARG A 57 14.19 15.61 -8.27
C ARG A 57 15.70 15.68 -8.08
N ARG A 58 16.29 14.78 -7.28
CA ARG A 58 17.73 14.71 -7.00
C ARG A 58 18.25 13.29 -7.03
N ASP A 59 19.54 13.13 -7.24
CA ASP A 59 20.19 11.84 -7.08
C ASP A 59 20.14 11.39 -5.61
N ILE A 60 19.90 10.11 -5.40
CA ILE A 60 19.83 9.50 -4.07
C ILE A 60 21.09 8.68 -3.84
N VAL A 61 21.87 9.08 -2.85
CA VAL A 61 22.96 8.25 -2.32
C VAL A 61 22.38 7.38 -1.19
N TYR A 62 22.45 6.08 -1.34
CA TYR A 62 21.93 5.15 -0.35
C TYR A 62 22.90 4.02 -0.05
N THR A 63 22.88 3.54 1.17
CA THR A 63 23.71 2.43 1.65
C THR A 63 22.85 1.19 1.83
N ILE A 64 23.31 0.07 1.30
CA ILE A 64 22.69 -1.24 1.41
C ILE A 64 23.44 -2.00 2.50
N LYS A 65 22.71 -2.46 3.53
CA LYS A 65 23.22 -3.41 4.51
C LYS A 65 22.52 -4.75 4.26
N PRO A 66 23.23 -5.80 3.90
CA PRO A 66 22.63 -7.11 3.75
C PRO A 66 22.03 -7.56 5.09
N GLY A 67 20.87 -8.21 5.05
CA GLY A 67 20.31 -8.94 6.18
C GLY A 67 21.34 -9.93 6.74
N SER A 68 21.07 -10.82 7.57
CA SER A 68 22.04 -11.74 8.21
C SER A 68 23.06 -12.37 7.22
N GLY A 69 24.22 -11.73 7.03
CA GLY A 69 25.29 -12.24 6.16
C GLY A 69 26.48 -11.28 6.05
N TRP A 70 27.67 -11.82 6.07
CA TRP A 70 29.00 -11.22 6.20
C TRP A 70 29.48 -10.28 5.08
N ARG A 71 28.61 -9.54 4.43
CA ARG A 71 29.02 -8.56 3.40
C ARG A 71 29.05 -7.15 3.98
N ALA A 72 30.13 -6.42 3.69
CA ALA A 72 30.25 -5.03 4.06
C ALA A 72 29.10 -4.20 3.44
N PRO A 73 28.64 -3.14 4.13
CA PRO A 73 27.69 -2.19 3.55
C PRO A 73 28.21 -1.64 2.23
N ARG A 74 27.32 -1.45 1.25
CA ARG A 74 27.65 -0.90 -0.07
C ARG A 74 26.85 0.38 -0.30
N THR A 75 27.55 1.44 -0.64
CA THR A 75 26.90 2.69 -1.01
C THR A 75 26.77 2.77 -2.53
N ARG A 76 25.60 3.22 -3.00
CA ARG A 76 25.27 3.45 -4.42
C ARG A 76 24.66 4.81 -4.59
N THR A 77 24.79 5.34 -5.81
CA THR A 77 24.09 6.55 -6.23
C THR A 77 23.07 6.19 -7.28
N LEU A 78 21.79 6.46 -6.99
CA LEU A 78 20.69 6.24 -7.90
C LEU A 78 20.29 7.59 -8.51
N ARG A 79 20.59 7.79 -9.79
CA ARG A 79 20.28 9.01 -10.53
C ARG A 79 18.78 9.21 -10.67
N VAL A 80 18.36 10.47 -10.84
CA VAL A 80 16.98 10.82 -11.16
C VAL A 80 16.47 9.99 -12.35
N GLY A 81 15.29 9.37 -12.19
CA GLY A 81 14.67 8.53 -13.21
C GLY A 81 15.25 7.12 -13.37
N ALA A 82 16.42 6.83 -12.78
CA ALA A 82 17.07 5.53 -12.90
C ALA A 82 16.40 4.45 -12.01
N VAL A 83 16.65 3.20 -12.40
CA VAL A 83 16.25 2.00 -11.64
C VAL A 83 17.50 1.22 -11.27
N ASP A 84 17.65 0.90 -9.99
CA ASP A 84 18.64 -0.04 -9.51
C ASP A 84 18.01 -1.39 -9.22
N ARG A 85 18.77 -2.48 -9.43
CA ARG A 85 18.36 -3.86 -9.18
C ARG A 85 19.21 -4.43 -8.06
N LEU A 86 18.55 -4.95 -7.04
CA LEU A 86 19.18 -5.55 -5.89
C LEU A 86 18.94 -7.06 -5.92
N ALA A 87 19.90 -7.81 -6.44
CA ALA A 87 19.87 -9.28 -6.37
C ALA A 87 20.06 -9.71 -4.91
N THR A 88 19.02 -10.27 -4.31
CA THR A 88 19.03 -10.72 -2.91
C THR A 88 17.94 -11.73 -2.66
N ASP A 89 18.24 -12.76 -1.87
CA ASP A 89 17.30 -13.80 -1.45
C ASP A 89 16.63 -13.48 -0.10
N LEU A 90 17.11 -12.42 0.57
CA LEU A 90 16.63 -11.98 1.88
C LEU A 90 16.34 -10.48 1.87
N PRO A 91 15.45 -10.00 2.76
CA PRO A 91 15.26 -8.58 2.92
C PRO A 91 16.57 -7.87 3.23
N VAL A 92 16.79 -6.72 2.61
CA VAL A 92 17.98 -5.88 2.82
C VAL A 92 17.60 -4.54 3.42
N GLU A 93 18.38 -4.10 4.38
CA GLU A 93 18.25 -2.75 4.91
C GLU A 93 18.87 -1.75 3.94
N ILE A 94 18.14 -0.70 3.59
CA ILE A 94 18.67 0.46 2.90
C ILE A 94 18.56 1.71 3.78
N SER A 95 19.59 2.56 3.75
CA SER A 95 19.59 3.83 4.47
C SER A 95 20.03 4.96 3.58
N PHE A 96 19.42 6.13 3.70
CA PHE A 96 19.73 7.31 2.89
C PHE A 96 19.33 8.60 3.62
N ASP A 97 19.94 9.73 3.21
CA ASP A 97 19.53 11.05 3.65
C ASP A 97 18.27 11.48 2.89
N ASN A 98 17.16 11.67 3.64
CA ASN A 98 15.88 12.06 3.08
C ASN A 98 15.70 13.58 2.93
N GLY A 99 16.74 14.37 3.24
CA GLY A 99 16.74 15.82 3.24
C GLY A 99 16.54 16.46 4.62
N LYS A 100 16.21 15.67 5.64
CA LYS A 100 16.04 16.13 7.03
C LYS A 100 16.77 15.24 8.03
N TRP A 101 16.80 13.93 7.80
CA TRP A 101 17.50 12.92 8.64
C TRP A 101 17.84 11.69 7.81
N THR A 102 18.59 10.77 8.38
CA THR A 102 18.83 9.45 7.77
C THR A 102 17.62 8.56 7.97
N SER A 103 17.01 8.12 6.88
CA SER A 103 15.92 7.14 6.87
C SER A 103 16.44 5.74 6.62
N VAL A 104 15.77 4.74 7.23
CA VAL A 104 16.08 3.32 7.09
C VAL A 104 14.83 2.56 6.68
N TYR A 105 14.95 1.73 5.64
CA TYR A 105 13.86 0.90 5.12
C TYR A 105 14.35 -0.52 4.85
N PHE A 106 13.43 -1.49 4.87
CA PHE A 106 13.68 -2.83 4.40
C PHE A 106 13.03 -3.04 3.04
N VAL A 107 13.81 -3.51 2.08
CA VAL A 107 13.32 -3.90 0.75
C VAL A 107 13.43 -5.42 0.60
N HIS A 108 12.37 -6.02 0.06
CA HIS A 108 12.21 -7.47 -0.03
C HIS A 108 12.50 -7.96 -1.45
N PRO A 109 13.06 -9.18 -1.60
CA PRO A 109 13.28 -9.79 -2.91
C PRO A 109 12.02 -9.81 -3.77
N GLY A 110 12.18 -9.65 -5.08
CA GLY A 110 11.10 -9.73 -6.06
C GLY A 110 10.09 -8.57 -6.02
N LYS A 111 10.33 -7.52 -5.20
CA LYS A 111 9.40 -6.40 -5.09
C LYS A 111 9.98 -5.11 -5.65
N PRO A 112 9.16 -4.32 -6.38
CA PRO A 112 9.52 -2.98 -6.81
C PRO A 112 9.29 -1.95 -5.70
N TYR A 113 10.19 -0.98 -5.64
CA TYR A 113 10.12 0.18 -4.75
C TYR A 113 10.53 1.46 -5.49
N SER A 114 10.12 2.60 -4.95
CA SER A 114 10.55 3.90 -5.46
C SER A 114 10.80 4.92 -4.37
N PHE A 115 11.83 5.74 -4.56
CA PHE A 115 12.05 6.95 -3.77
C PHE A 115 11.13 8.05 -4.29
N ARG A 116 10.31 8.63 -3.40
CA ARG A 116 9.36 9.71 -3.73
C ARG A 116 9.34 10.74 -2.63
N TYR A 117 8.91 11.95 -2.95
CA TYR A 117 8.58 12.94 -1.93
C TYR A 117 7.23 12.64 -1.29
N ASP A 118 7.15 12.81 0.03
CA ASP A 118 5.86 12.89 0.72
C ASP A 118 5.31 14.33 0.65
N LYS A 119 4.13 14.55 1.25
CA LYS A 119 3.47 15.88 1.32
C LYS A 119 4.27 16.97 2.02
N ASN A 120 5.31 16.61 2.78
CA ASN A 120 6.20 17.53 3.50
C ASN A 120 7.54 17.71 2.79
N ASP A 121 7.65 17.32 1.52
CA ASP A 121 8.85 17.34 0.69
C ASP A 121 10.00 16.50 1.27
N VAL A 122 9.68 15.46 2.02
CA VAL A 122 10.62 14.48 2.59
C VAL A 122 10.67 13.26 1.69
N ILE A 123 11.88 12.80 1.35
CA ILE A 123 12.04 11.61 0.53
C ILE A 123 11.77 10.36 1.38
N LYS A 124 10.90 9.48 0.86
CA LYS A 124 10.57 8.18 1.44
C LYS A 124 10.68 7.08 0.39
N VAL A 125 10.74 5.84 0.85
CA VAL A 125 10.63 4.66 -0.02
C VAL A 125 9.20 4.16 0.04
N TYR A 126 8.61 3.97 -1.12
CA TYR A 126 7.27 3.43 -1.29
C TYR A 126 7.31 2.13 -2.08
N PRO A 127 6.43 1.17 -1.79
CA PRO A 127 6.21 0.04 -2.68
C PRO A 127 5.73 0.52 -4.06
N GLY A 128 6.14 -0.19 -5.10
CA GLY A 128 5.79 0.13 -6.49
C GLY A 128 6.89 0.94 -7.21
N SER A 129 6.95 0.74 -8.52
CA SER A 129 7.97 1.33 -9.39
C SER A 129 7.38 2.35 -10.36
N HIS A 130 6.24 2.98 -10.02
CA HIS A 130 5.69 3.92 -10.99
C HIS A 130 6.75 4.97 -11.32
N GLY A 131 7.22 4.98 -12.47
CA GLY A 131 8.32 5.82 -12.86
C GLY A 131 7.92 6.93 -13.80
N ARG A 132 6.72 7.43 -13.69
CA ARG A 132 6.22 8.48 -14.53
C ARG A 132 6.32 9.81 -13.81
N SER A 133 7.18 10.70 -14.30
CA SER A 133 7.29 12.07 -13.80
C SER A 133 6.10 12.97 -14.22
N ASP A 134 5.26 12.47 -15.17
CA ASP A 134 4.12 13.18 -15.76
C ASP A 134 2.76 12.73 -15.19
N ALA A 135 2.77 11.92 -14.13
CA ALA A 135 1.56 11.33 -13.57
C ALA A 135 1.40 11.69 -12.09
N ALA A 136 0.16 11.87 -11.67
CA ALA A 136 -0.17 12.13 -10.28
C ALA A 136 0.09 10.89 -9.41
N ASP A 137 0.89 11.04 -8.35
CA ASP A 137 1.05 10.03 -7.32
C ASP A 137 -0.14 10.13 -6.36
N LEU A 138 -1.12 9.25 -6.53
CA LEU A 138 -2.38 9.32 -5.79
C LEU A 138 -2.27 8.73 -4.37
N ALA A 139 -1.52 7.66 -4.18
CA ALA A 139 -1.31 7.04 -2.87
C ALA A 139 -0.16 6.02 -2.93
N PRO A 140 0.52 5.75 -1.79
CA PRO A 140 1.39 4.60 -1.68
C PRO A 140 0.56 3.31 -1.79
N TYR A 141 1.14 2.27 -2.39
CA TYR A 141 0.48 0.96 -2.43
C TYR A 141 0.36 0.36 -1.01
N VAL A 142 -0.85 0.33 -0.50
CA VAL A 142 -1.23 -0.35 0.75
C VAL A 142 -2.43 -1.24 0.43
N PRO A 143 -2.27 -2.56 0.39
CA PRO A 143 -3.37 -3.45 0.02
C PRO A 143 -4.49 -3.44 1.07
N THR A 144 -5.73 -3.29 0.63
CA THR A 144 -6.92 -3.46 1.47
C THR A 144 -7.00 -4.92 1.93
N PRO A 145 -7.22 -5.22 3.23
CA PRO A 145 -7.45 -6.58 3.69
C PRO A 145 -8.59 -7.25 2.94
N GLN A 146 -8.51 -8.57 2.74
CA GLN A 146 -9.47 -9.29 1.90
C GLN A 146 -10.90 -9.22 2.46
N GLU A 147 -11.05 -9.32 3.77
CA GLU A 147 -12.34 -9.23 4.46
C GLU A 147 -12.98 -7.85 4.27
N VAL A 148 -12.14 -6.80 4.24
CA VAL A 148 -12.59 -5.43 3.98
C VAL A 148 -12.99 -5.26 2.52
N VAL A 149 -12.26 -5.85 1.57
CA VAL A 149 -12.64 -5.88 0.15
C VAL A 149 -14.02 -6.51 -0.04
N GLU A 150 -14.25 -7.68 0.54
CA GLU A 150 -15.54 -8.38 0.47
C GLU A 150 -16.65 -7.53 1.07
N ARG A 151 -16.40 -6.94 2.23
CA ARG A 151 -17.36 -6.05 2.87
C ARG A 151 -17.65 -4.79 2.06
N MET A 152 -16.66 -4.18 1.41
CA MET A 152 -16.87 -3.03 0.52
C MET A 152 -17.78 -3.39 -0.65
N LEU A 153 -17.59 -4.55 -1.25
CA LEU A 153 -18.42 -5.03 -2.37
C LEU A 153 -19.86 -5.33 -1.93
N GLU A 154 -20.05 -5.90 -0.74
CA GLU A 154 -21.37 -6.10 -0.13
C GLU A 154 -22.07 -4.76 0.15
N VAL A 155 -21.37 -3.81 0.77
CA VAL A 155 -21.88 -2.46 1.07
C VAL A 155 -22.31 -1.73 -0.19
N ALA A 156 -21.54 -1.89 -1.26
CA ALA A 156 -21.87 -1.36 -2.58
C ALA A 156 -22.99 -2.16 -3.28
N ALA A 157 -23.48 -3.26 -2.69
CA ALA A 157 -24.47 -4.16 -3.28
C ALA A 157 -24.11 -4.58 -4.72
N VAL A 158 -22.84 -5.03 -4.90
CA VAL A 158 -22.34 -5.45 -6.21
C VAL A 158 -23.10 -6.68 -6.69
N GLY A 159 -23.50 -6.69 -7.95
CA GLY A 159 -24.18 -7.79 -8.62
C GLY A 159 -23.58 -8.09 -9.99
N ARG A 160 -24.14 -9.10 -10.66
CA ARG A 160 -23.63 -9.62 -11.93
C ARG A 160 -23.60 -8.60 -13.08
N ASP A 161 -24.54 -7.66 -13.07
CA ASP A 161 -24.67 -6.67 -14.15
C ASP A 161 -23.78 -5.43 -13.93
N ASP A 162 -23.05 -5.40 -12.80
CA ASP A 162 -22.18 -4.30 -12.46
C ASP A 162 -20.86 -4.30 -13.23
N VAL A 163 -20.33 -3.08 -13.37
CA VAL A 163 -18.96 -2.81 -13.80
C VAL A 163 -18.26 -2.08 -12.66
N VAL A 164 -17.41 -2.82 -11.94
CA VAL A 164 -16.66 -2.29 -10.81
C VAL A 164 -15.36 -1.68 -11.31
N TYR A 165 -15.17 -0.39 -11.09
CA TYR A 165 -13.92 0.31 -11.31
C TYR A 165 -13.15 0.45 -10.00
N ASP A 166 -11.83 0.22 -10.05
CA ASP A 166 -10.91 0.40 -8.92
C ASP A 166 -9.75 1.29 -9.36
N ILE A 167 -9.62 2.46 -8.74
CA ILE A 167 -8.58 3.45 -9.06
C ILE A 167 -7.45 3.32 -8.05
N GLY A 168 -6.22 3.09 -8.56
CA GLY A 168 -5.10 2.65 -7.74
C GLY A 168 -5.30 1.20 -7.32
N CYS A 169 -5.60 0.33 -8.29
CA CYS A 169 -6.08 -1.02 -8.01
C CYS A 169 -5.04 -1.96 -7.37
N GLY A 170 -3.77 -1.53 -7.29
CA GLY A 170 -2.72 -2.32 -6.68
C GLY A 170 -2.57 -3.69 -7.32
N ASP A 171 -2.76 -4.75 -6.56
CA ASP A 171 -2.72 -6.15 -7.04
C ASP A 171 -4.04 -6.65 -7.67
N GLY A 172 -5.02 -5.76 -7.82
CA GLY A 172 -6.30 -6.03 -8.49
C GLY A 172 -7.32 -6.80 -7.66
N ARG A 173 -7.05 -7.02 -6.35
CA ARG A 173 -7.90 -7.85 -5.50
C ARG A 173 -9.37 -7.42 -5.47
N MET A 174 -9.65 -6.13 -5.52
CA MET A 174 -11.02 -5.59 -5.51
C MET A 174 -11.83 -6.09 -6.72
N VAL A 175 -11.33 -5.86 -7.94
CA VAL A 175 -12.04 -6.25 -9.16
C VAL A 175 -12.00 -7.75 -9.41
N ILE A 176 -10.93 -8.44 -8.99
CA ILE A 176 -10.85 -9.91 -9.05
C ILE A 176 -11.88 -10.54 -8.12
N THR A 177 -12.03 -10.04 -6.90
CA THR A 177 -13.03 -10.51 -5.93
C THR A 177 -14.45 -10.24 -6.44
N ALA A 178 -14.71 -9.04 -6.99
CA ALA A 178 -16.00 -8.73 -7.61
C ALA A 178 -16.37 -9.71 -8.73
N ALA A 179 -15.41 -10.03 -9.60
CA ALA A 179 -15.62 -10.99 -10.69
C ALA A 179 -15.80 -12.42 -10.17
N LYS A 180 -15.04 -12.84 -9.16
CA LYS A 180 -15.07 -14.19 -8.60
C LYS A 180 -16.38 -14.47 -7.87
N ILE A 181 -16.79 -13.58 -6.97
CA ILE A 181 -17.93 -13.79 -6.08
C ILE A 181 -19.24 -13.41 -6.78
N TYR A 182 -19.29 -12.25 -7.42
CA TYR A 182 -20.53 -11.66 -7.95
C TYR A 182 -20.70 -11.85 -9.46
N ARG A 183 -19.66 -12.36 -10.16
CA ARG A 183 -19.64 -12.46 -11.63
C ARG A 183 -19.76 -11.09 -12.31
N ALA A 184 -19.44 -10.03 -11.58
CA ALA A 184 -19.39 -8.66 -12.08
C ALA A 184 -18.22 -8.48 -13.06
N ARG A 185 -18.34 -7.52 -13.98
CA ARG A 185 -17.19 -7.05 -14.76
C ARG A 185 -16.33 -6.13 -13.90
N GLY A 186 -15.02 -6.07 -14.17
CA GLY A 186 -14.12 -5.22 -13.41
C GLY A 186 -13.09 -4.49 -14.28
N VAL A 187 -12.74 -3.28 -13.88
CA VAL A 187 -11.68 -2.47 -14.49
C VAL A 187 -10.78 -1.95 -13.39
N GLY A 188 -9.55 -2.45 -13.32
CA GLY A 188 -8.51 -1.94 -12.44
C GLY A 188 -7.61 -0.94 -13.18
N ILE A 189 -7.31 0.18 -12.56
CA ILE A 189 -6.42 1.21 -13.10
C ILE A 189 -5.28 1.43 -12.12
N ASP A 190 -4.07 1.26 -12.58
CA ASP A 190 -2.88 1.57 -11.78
C ASP A 190 -1.79 2.17 -12.67
N ILE A 191 -0.95 2.98 -12.05
CA ILE A 191 0.18 3.62 -12.71
C ILE A 191 1.44 2.75 -12.70
N ASP A 192 1.46 1.71 -11.87
CA ASP A 192 2.57 0.78 -11.73
C ASP A 192 2.41 -0.41 -12.68
N ALA A 193 3.30 -0.50 -13.67
CA ALA A 193 3.29 -1.58 -14.65
C ALA A 193 3.48 -2.97 -14.01
N ALA A 194 4.28 -3.07 -12.93
CA ALA A 194 4.52 -4.35 -12.28
C ALA A 194 3.27 -4.83 -11.53
N LEU A 195 2.55 -3.93 -10.88
CA LEU A 195 1.26 -4.24 -10.25
C LEU A 195 0.21 -4.67 -11.30
N ILE A 196 0.17 -4.01 -12.45
CA ILE A 196 -0.73 -4.40 -13.55
C ILE A 196 -0.44 -5.82 -14.07
N GLU A 197 0.82 -6.21 -14.16
CA GLU A 197 1.18 -7.60 -14.52
C GLU A 197 0.78 -8.59 -13.42
N GLU A 198 0.94 -8.20 -12.15
CA GLU A 198 0.47 -9.01 -11.01
C GLU A 198 -1.06 -9.19 -11.04
N CYS A 199 -1.81 -8.13 -11.34
CA CYS A 199 -3.25 -8.17 -11.55
C CYS A 199 -3.67 -9.20 -12.62
N ARG A 200 -3.02 -9.15 -13.78
CA ARG A 200 -3.31 -10.07 -14.90
C ARG A 200 -3.03 -11.51 -14.52
N ALA A 201 -1.89 -11.75 -13.86
CA ALA A 201 -1.55 -13.07 -13.35
C ALA A 201 -2.56 -13.55 -12.29
N GLY A 202 -2.99 -12.66 -11.39
CA GLY A 202 -4.01 -12.91 -10.37
C GLY A 202 -5.35 -13.30 -10.99
N ALA A 203 -5.84 -12.52 -11.94
CA ALA A 203 -7.09 -12.80 -12.65
C ALA A 203 -7.09 -14.15 -13.36
N LYS A 204 -5.96 -14.52 -13.98
CA LYS A 204 -5.78 -15.82 -14.63
C LYS A 204 -5.79 -16.97 -13.62
N ARG A 205 -5.11 -16.83 -12.47
CA ARG A 205 -5.13 -17.84 -11.40
C ARG A 205 -6.54 -18.08 -10.87
N GLU A 206 -7.33 -17.01 -10.76
CA GLU A 206 -8.71 -17.08 -10.27
C GLU A 206 -9.74 -17.43 -11.36
N GLY A 207 -9.31 -17.59 -12.62
CA GLY A 207 -10.18 -17.94 -13.75
C GLY A 207 -11.21 -16.87 -14.12
N VAL A 208 -10.89 -15.60 -13.86
CA VAL A 208 -11.77 -14.44 -14.09
C VAL A 208 -11.23 -13.47 -15.14
N GLU A 209 -10.18 -13.82 -15.85
CA GLU A 209 -9.50 -12.95 -16.83
C GLU A 209 -10.42 -12.43 -17.94
N LYS A 210 -11.53 -13.13 -18.22
CA LYS A 210 -12.53 -12.69 -19.20
C LYS A 210 -13.51 -11.64 -18.67
N LEU A 211 -13.58 -11.49 -17.35
CA LEU A 211 -14.48 -10.53 -16.69
C LEU A 211 -13.77 -9.25 -16.29
N VAL A 212 -12.44 -9.26 -16.21
CA VAL A 212 -11.67 -8.11 -15.72
C VAL A 212 -10.66 -7.62 -16.74
N ARG A 213 -10.40 -6.33 -16.72
CA ARG A 213 -9.32 -5.70 -17.49
C ARG A 213 -8.50 -4.77 -16.59
N PHE A 214 -7.20 -4.68 -16.86
CA PHE A 214 -6.27 -3.85 -16.10
C PHE A 214 -5.56 -2.88 -17.03
N LEU A 215 -5.61 -1.60 -16.67
CA LEU A 215 -5.11 -0.49 -17.46
C LEU A 215 -3.89 0.13 -16.77
N HIS A 216 -2.73 0.03 -17.41
CA HIS A 216 -1.53 0.73 -16.99
C HIS A 216 -1.59 2.18 -17.46
N MET A 217 -2.10 3.08 -16.61
CA MET A 217 -2.26 4.49 -16.96
C MET A 217 -2.38 5.39 -15.73
N ASP A 218 -2.18 6.68 -15.95
CA ASP A 218 -2.52 7.73 -14.99
C ASP A 218 -4.05 7.80 -14.84
N ALA A 219 -4.53 7.61 -13.63
CA ALA A 219 -5.97 7.57 -13.33
C ALA A 219 -6.66 8.91 -13.65
N THR A 220 -5.97 10.04 -13.56
CA THR A 220 -6.54 11.36 -13.91
C THR A 220 -6.93 11.47 -15.39
N LYS A 221 -6.34 10.61 -16.25
CA LYS A 221 -6.60 10.54 -17.69
C LYS A 221 -7.58 9.42 -18.07
N ALA A 222 -8.11 8.70 -17.07
CA ALA A 222 -9.01 7.59 -17.29
C ALA A 222 -10.39 8.03 -17.81
N ARG A 223 -11.18 7.04 -18.26
CA ARG A 223 -12.61 7.16 -18.56
C ARG A 223 -13.38 6.19 -17.67
N LEU A 224 -14.36 6.71 -16.94
CA LEU A 224 -15.16 5.96 -15.98
C LEU A 224 -16.63 5.81 -16.42
N THR A 225 -16.94 6.11 -17.66
CA THR A 225 -18.33 6.19 -18.19
C THR A 225 -19.10 4.87 -18.15
N GLU A 226 -18.39 3.73 -18.07
CA GLU A 226 -19.02 2.41 -17.92
C GLU A 226 -19.21 1.99 -16.45
N ALA A 227 -18.66 2.75 -15.49
CA ALA A 227 -18.70 2.38 -14.07
C ALA A 227 -20.14 2.41 -13.55
N THR A 228 -20.55 1.33 -12.88
CA THR A 228 -21.75 1.27 -12.04
C THR A 228 -21.39 1.28 -10.57
N VAL A 229 -20.17 0.84 -10.25
CA VAL A 229 -19.55 0.89 -8.93
C VAL A 229 -18.12 1.40 -9.08
N LEU A 230 -17.74 2.35 -8.22
CA LEU A 230 -16.38 2.85 -8.09
C LEU A 230 -15.83 2.51 -6.71
N ALA A 231 -14.74 1.77 -6.65
CA ALA A 231 -14.03 1.47 -5.41
C ALA A 231 -12.79 2.36 -5.27
N LEU A 232 -12.55 2.84 -4.05
CA LEU A 232 -11.49 3.80 -3.75
C LEU A 232 -10.80 3.47 -2.43
N TYR A 233 -9.47 3.46 -2.44
CA TYR A 233 -8.66 3.52 -1.22
C TYR A 233 -7.51 4.52 -1.43
N LEU A 234 -7.86 5.78 -1.43
CA LEU A 234 -6.97 6.89 -1.76
C LEU A 234 -6.98 7.94 -0.65
N LEU A 235 -5.90 8.69 -0.54
CA LEU A 235 -5.81 9.81 0.39
C LEU A 235 -6.79 10.94 0.02
N PRO A 236 -7.24 11.75 0.99
CA PRO A 236 -8.18 12.85 0.73
C PRO A 236 -7.72 13.81 -0.36
N GLU A 237 -6.42 14.12 -0.43
CA GLU A 237 -5.84 15.00 -1.44
C GLU A 237 -5.94 14.41 -2.86
N SER A 238 -5.84 13.11 -2.97
CA SER A 238 -5.98 12.37 -4.23
C SER A 238 -7.44 12.30 -4.66
N LEU A 239 -8.35 12.12 -3.70
CA LEU A 239 -9.79 12.18 -3.96
C LEU A 239 -10.19 13.56 -4.49
N GLU A 240 -9.68 14.66 -3.92
CA GLU A 240 -9.87 16.02 -4.45
C GLU A 240 -9.37 16.15 -5.89
N THR A 241 -8.19 15.63 -6.19
CA THR A 241 -7.61 15.65 -7.53
C THR A 241 -8.46 14.91 -8.57
N LEU A 242 -9.16 13.85 -8.14
CA LEU A 242 -9.99 13.01 -9.01
C LEU A 242 -11.45 13.50 -9.15
N LYS A 243 -11.93 14.41 -8.31
CA LYS A 243 -13.31 14.91 -8.37
C LYS A 243 -13.72 15.40 -9.77
N PRO A 244 -12.92 16.20 -10.49
CA PRO A 244 -13.29 16.60 -11.85
C PRO A 244 -13.51 15.42 -12.81
N LEU A 245 -12.76 14.32 -12.62
CA LEU A 245 -12.96 13.09 -13.38
C LEU A 245 -14.30 12.43 -13.00
N PHE A 246 -14.60 12.34 -11.70
CA PHE A 246 -15.87 11.77 -11.22
C PHE A 246 -17.06 12.57 -11.71
N ASP A 247 -16.98 13.90 -11.62
CA ASP A 247 -18.04 14.79 -12.10
C ASP A 247 -18.27 14.69 -13.62
N ARG A 248 -17.20 14.50 -14.37
CA ARG A 248 -17.27 14.39 -15.83
C ARG A 248 -17.89 13.06 -16.28
N ASP A 249 -17.49 11.94 -15.66
CA ASP A 249 -17.69 10.61 -16.23
C ASP A 249 -18.75 9.76 -15.50
N LEU A 250 -18.97 9.96 -14.18
CA LEU A 250 -19.90 9.11 -13.45
C LEU A 250 -21.35 9.49 -13.71
N ALA A 251 -22.15 8.51 -14.11
CA ALA A 251 -23.58 8.70 -14.30
C ALA A 251 -24.33 8.80 -12.96
N ALA A 252 -25.55 9.35 -13.00
CA ALA A 252 -26.47 9.33 -11.87
C ALA A 252 -26.69 7.89 -11.36
N GLY A 253 -26.73 7.73 -10.04
CA GLY A 253 -26.96 6.43 -9.40
C GLY A 253 -25.72 5.54 -9.25
N VAL A 254 -24.58 5.89 -9.86
CA VAL A 254 -23.31 5.17 -9.62
C VAL A 254 -23.02 5.13 -8.12
N ARG A 255 -22.70 3.95 -7.62
CA ARG A 255 -22.32 3.71 -6.23
C ARG A 255 -20.83 3.85 -6.08
N ILE A 256 -20.40 4.59 -5.06
CA ILE A 256 -18.97 4.78 -4.80
C ILE A 256 -18.68 4.30 -3.39
N VAL A 257 -17.76 3.35 -3.26
CA VAL A 257 -17.35 2.82 -1.96
C VAL A 257 -15.92 3.21 -1.67
N SER A 258 -15.71 3.95 -0.57
CA SER A 258 -14.40 4.47 -0.17
C SER A 258 -13.94 3.84 1.14
N HIS A 259 -12.72 3.34 1.16
CA HIS A 259 -12.07 2.74 2.30
C HIS A 259 -11.36 3.82 3.14
N ASN A 260 -11.65 3.85 4.42
CA ASN A 260 -11.10 4.73 5.47
C ASN A 260 -11.34 6.23 5.30
N TYR A 261 -11.33 6.76 4.09
CA TYR A 261 -11.40 8.19 3.85
C TYR A 261 -12.71 8.60 3.22
N LYS A 262 -13.32 9.65 3.77
CA LYS A 262 -14.46 10.32 3.14
C LYS A 262 -14.00 11.09 1.91
N ILE A 263 -14.87 11.19 0.92
CA ILE A 263 -14.66 12.05 -0.25
C ILE A 263 -14.93 13.50 0.17
N PRO A 264 -13.94 14.40 0.12
CA PRO A 264 -14.10 15.77 0.58
C PRO A 264 -15.23 16.50 -0.15
N GLY A 265 -16.08 17.18 0.62
CA GLY A 265 -17.20 17.96 0.07
C GLY A 265 -18.39 17.15 -0.43
N TRP A 266 -18.40 15.81 -0.27
CA TRP A 266 -19.48 14.93 -0.73
C TRP A 266 -20.38 14.41 0.41
N ASP A 267 -20.40 15.08 1.56
CA ASP A 267 -21.23 14.63 2.70
C ASP A 267 -22.72 14.55 2.35
N GLY A 268 -23.23 15.41 1.46
CA GLY A 268 -24.60 15.36 0.98
C GLY A 268 -24.95 14.16 0.09
N TRP A 269 -23.95 13.43 -0.41
CA TRP A 269 -24.12 12.22 -1.25
C TRP A 269 -23.77 10.94 -0.50
N LEU A 270 -23.36 11.09 0.77
CA LEU A 270 -23.07 9.96 1.64
C LEU A 270 -24.35 9.23 2.02
N VAL A 271 -24.44 7.97 1.61
CA VAL A 271 -25.60 7.10 1.91
C VAL A 271 -25.42 6.43 3.27
N ARG A 272 -24.20 5.95 3.53
CA ARG A 272 -23.89 5.19 4.75
C ARG A 272 -22.40 5.22 5.05
N SER A 273 -22.07 5.18 6.34
CA SER A 273 -20.72 4.85 6.83
C SER A 273 -20.85 3.71 7.84
N GLU A 274 -19.91 2.79 7.79
CA GLU A 274 -19.82 1.72 8.78
C GLU A 274 -18.36 1.41 9.12
N THR A 275 -18.16 0.73 10.23
CA THR A 275 -16.85 0.21 10.66
C THR A 275 -16.87 -1.32 10.54
N THR A 276 -15.80 -1.88 10.03
CA THR A 276 -15.53 -3.32 10.01
C THR A 276 -14.14 -3.58 10.57
N THR A 277 -13.84 -4.83 10.89
CA THR A 277 -12.50 -5.25 11.33
C THR A 277 -11.87 -6.21 10.33
N ASP A 278 -10.56 -6.26 10.29
CA ASP A 278 -9.81 -7.25 9.55
C ASP A 278 -9.43 -8.46 10.44
N ASP A 279 -8.71 -9.43 9.88
CA ASP A 279 -8.22 -10.64 10.54
C ASP A 279 -7.24 -10.38 11.72
N LYS A 280 -6.87 -9.12 11.94
CA LYS A 280 -5.98 -8.65 13.01
C LYS A 280 -6.67 -7.68 13.97
N ASP A 281 -8.00 -7.68 13.99
CA ASP A 281 -8.83 -6.78 14.80
C ASP A 281 -8.54 -5.28 14.57
N ARG A 282 -8.02 -4.90 13.39
CA ARG A 282 -7.84 -3.49 13.03
C ARG A 282 -9.12 -2.96 12.44
N GLU A 283 -9.55 -1.82 12.94
CA GLU A 283 -10.75 -1.13 12.45
C GLU A 283 -10.51 -0.47 11.10
N HIS A 284 -11.49 -0.64 10.21
CA HIS A 284 -11.56 -0.02 8.90
C HIS A 284 -12.93 0.64 8.71
N LYS A 285 -12.93 1.83 8.15
CA LYS A 285 -14.17 2.55 7.81
C LYS A 285 -14.53 2.34 6.35
N ILE A 286 -15.80 2.13 6.08
CA ILE A 286 -16.33 2.00 4.72
C ILE A 286 -17.39 3.08 4.55
N HIS A 287 -17.24 3.90 3.50
CA HIS A 287 -18.16 4.98 3.18
C HIS A 287 -18.81 4.72 1.83
N LEU A 288 -20.13 4.64 1.81
CA LEU A 288 -20.92 4.45 0.58
C LEU A 288 -21.53 5.78 0.16
N TYR A 289 -21.29 6.16 -1.08
CA TYR A 289 -21.90 7.31 -1.73
C TYR A 289 -22.73 6.87 -2.92
N ARG A 290 -23.64 7.74 -3.34
CA ARG A 290 -24.39 7.57 -4.59
C ARG A 290 -24.37 8.87 -5.38
N MET A 291 -23.96 8.79 -6.66
CA MET A 291 -23.99 9.95 -7.54
C MET A 291 -25.43 10.48 -7.68
N PRO A 292 -25.65 11.80 -7.49
CA PRO A 292 -26.98 12.39 -7.59
C PRO A 292 -27.52 12.39 -9.02
N ALA A 293 -28.83 12.54 -9.17
CA ALA A 293 -29.46 12.63 -10.49
C ALA A 293 -29.14 13.96 -11.21
N THR A 294 -28.90 15.02 -10.42
CA THR A 294 -28.45 16.34 -10.91
C THR A 294 -27.16 16.70 -10.20
N LYS A 295 -26.14 17.04 -10.97
CA LYS A 295 -24.83 17.49 -10.46
C LYS A 295 -24.81 18.99 -10.24
#